data_3e9234e06134cf56194cf31b8b2c486c
#
_entry.id   3e9234e06134cf56194cf31b8b2c486c
#
_cell.length_a   1.000
_cell.length_b   1.000
_cell.length_c   1.000
_cell.angle_alpha   90.00
_cell.angle_beta   90.00
_cell.angle_gamma   90.00
#
_symmetry.space_group_name_H-M   'P 1'
#
loop_
_entity.id
_entity.type
_entity.pdbx_description
1 polymer ?
#
loop_
_entity_poly.entity_id
_entity_poly.type
_entity_poly.pdbx_seq_one_letter_code
_entity_poly.pdbx_strand_id
1 'polypeptide(L)'
;MAIPRVGNRHPEMCAIDRFLTSKSQLAPQEDQGVVMYQLIGPPDATLQQVRSYERQIYQAARTLPEYRQMFQITGTPSVNQGLGGVLLKPWNRRIRTATQIQKILQARWNHIAGARIGAFQFPPLPGASGLPVQFEITTAQPISRLYSVARQVLARARASGRFFFVDSDLKIDEPQDELMVSPSKVADLGLTQQDVASTLGAALGGGYVNYFELGGRSYEVIPQVQQRYRLNPHQILDYHLRTASGALVEFGTVARLKRAVVPQAINRLQRLNSAMIAGVAAVPQGQALAFLRKTLHEVAPSGFRANYAGESRQFMKGSNSFLMTFGFSLVIVFLALAALFGALLFINIGFTTLNIYAQVGLVTLLGLISKHGILMVQFANDLQRAGVSKLRAIEEAAEVRLRPILMTMAAMVVGVVPMVFATGAGAARPPEN
;
A
#
# COMPACT_ATOMS: atom_id res chain seq x y z
N MET A 1 -43.64 24.92 26.27
CA MET A 1 -42.31 25.00 25.72
C MET A 1 -41.38 24.13 26.57
N ALA A 2 -41.22 22.85 26.23
CA ALA A 2 -40.54 21.85 27.05
C ALA A 2 -39.08 21.69 26.54
N ILE A 3 -38.13 21.99 27.42
CA ILE A 3 -36.69 21.82 27.18
C ILE A 3 -36.38 20.33 27.32
N PRO A 4 -35.81 19.64 26.32
CA PRO A 4 -35.42 18.26 26.46
C PRO A 4 -34.24 18.16 27.44
N ARG A 5 -34.39 17.36 28.50
CA ARG A 5 -33.32 16.99 29.41
C ARG A 5 -32.22 16.24 28.63
N VAL A 6 -31.10 16.90 28.43
CA VAL A 6 -29.85 16.28 28.01
C VAL A 6 -29.43 15.35 29.15
N GLY A 7 -29.58 14.04 28.94
CA GLY A 7 -29.15 13.04 29.90
C GLY A 7 -27.63 13.16 30.14
N ASN A 8 -27.27 13.19 31.39
CA ASN A 8 -25.93 13.29 31.94
C ASN A 8 -25.12 12.00 31.56
N ARG A 9 -24.65 11.88 30.32
CA ARG A 9 -23.69 10.84 29.96
C ARG A 9 -22.36 11.25 30.57
N HIS A 10 -21.78 10.38 31.37
CA HIS A 10 -20.48 10.58 31.99
C HIS A 10 -19.47 11.11 30.98
N PRO A 11 -18.74 12.18 31.26
CA PRO A 11 -17.80 12.81 30.31
C PRO A 11 -16.74 11.84 29.78
N GLU A 12 -16.40 10.81 30.53
CA GLU A 12 -15.48 9.74 30.14
C GLU A 12 -16.01 8.85 29.01
N MET A 13 -17.31 8.46 29.05
CA MET A 13 -17.95 7.73 27.96
C MET A 13 -18.06 8.57 26.70
N CYS A 14 -18.25 9.88 26.84
CA CYS A 14 -18.30 10.80 25.70
C CYS A 14 -16.92 10.98 25.04
N ALA A 15 -15.83 10.92 25.79
CA ALA A 15 -14.47 10.97 25.28
C ALA A 15 -14.09 9.70 24.50
N ILE A 16 -14.44 8.52 25.03
CA ILE A 16 -14.21 7.24 24.37
C ILE A 16 -15.02 7.14 23.08
N ASP A 17 -16.29 7.53 23.11
CA ASP A 17 -17.16 7.53 21.93
C ASP A 17 -16.65 8.50 20.85
N ARG A 18 -16.19 9.69 21.23
CA ARG A 18 -15.53 10.65 20.31
C ARG A 18 -14.24 10.11 19.73
N PHE A 19 -13.43 9.39 20.49
CA PHE A 19 -12.21 8.75 19.99
C PHE A 19 -12.52 7.64 18.99
N LEU A 20 -13.50 6.77 19.29
CA LEU A 20 -13.91 5.67 18.42
C LEU A 20 -14.60 6.16 17.13
N THR A 21 -15.29 7.30 17.18
CA THR A 21 -15.97 7.91 16.03
C THR A 21 -15.10 8.91 15.26
N SER A 22 -13.89 9.22 15.75
CA SER A 22 -12.97 10.13 15.09
C SER A 22 -12.52 9.60 13.72
N LYS A 23 -12.28 10.52 12.77
CA LYS A 23 -11.78 10.17 11.44
C LYS A 23 -10.39 9.57 11.56
N SER A 24 -10.24 8.31 11.18
CA SER A 24 -8.96 7.59 11.22
C SER A 24 -8.25 7.66 9.88
N GLN A 25 -7.01 8.15 9.87
CA GLN A 25 -6.07 8.15 8.75
C GLN A 25 -4.66 7.86 9.25
N LEU A 26 -3.78 7.35 8.38
CA LEU A 26 -2.42 6.93 8.76
C LEU A 26 -1.57 8.13 9.18
N ALA A 27 -1.58 9.17 8.37
CA ALA A 27 -0.97 10.46 8.62
C ALA A 27 -1.75 11.54 7.84
N PRO A 28 -1.76 12.80 8.26
CA PRO A 28 -2.34 13.87 7.48
C PRO A 28 -1.58 14.03 6.16
N GLN A 29 -2.33 14.29 5.07
CA GLN A 29 -1.73 14.52 3.77
C GLN A 29 -0.96 15.84 3.77
N GLU A 30 0.35 15.75 3.56
CA GLU A 30 1.23 16.89 3.45
C GLU A 30 1.19 17.50 2.05
N ASP A 31 1.31 18.83 1.98
CA ASP A 31 1.40 19.53 0.70
C ASP A 31 2.83 19.52 0.17
N GLN A 32 3.18 18.48 -0.58
CA GLN A 32 4.52 18.32 -1.17
C GLN A 32 4.71 19.11 -2.47
N GLY A 33 3.73 19.92 -2.87
CA GLY A 33 3.81 20.75 -4.09
C GLY A 33 3.74 19.96 -5.40
N VAL A 34 3.26 18.72 -5.35
CA VAL A 34 3.12 17.84 -6.52
C VAL A 34 1.76 17.17 -6.51
N VAL A 35 1.08 17.16 -7.65
CA VAL A 35 -0.12 16.36 -7.88
C VAL A 35 0.20 15.33 -8.96
N MET A 36 0.20 14.07 -8.59
CA MET A 36 0.41 12.94 -9.48
C MET A 36 -0.86 12.56 -10.21
N TYR A 37 -0.72 11.90 -11.35
CA TYR A 37 -1.84 11.24 -12.02
C TYR A 37 -1.43 9.87 -12.56
N GLN A 38 -2.43 9.00 -12.64
CA GLN A 38 -2.37 7.76 -13.39
C GLN A 38 -3.40 7.81 -14.51
N LEU A 39 -2.96 7.56 -15.73
CA LEU A 39 -3.78 7.48 -16.94
C LEU A 39 -3.98 6.01 -17.31
N ILE A 40 -5.22 5.62 -17.61
CA ILE A 40 -5.57 4.30 -18.13
C ILE A 40 -6.43 4.52 -19.39
N GLY A 41 -5.88 4.20 -20.55
CA GLY A 41 -6.57 4.21 -21.82
C GLY A 41 -7.33 2.90 -22.10
N PRO A 42 -8.00 2.79 -23.25
CA PRO A 42 -8.58 1.55 -23.74
C PRO A 42 -7.53 0.44 -23.86
N PRO A 43 -7.92 -0.84 -23.76
CA PRO A 43 -6.97 -1.95 -23.81
C PRO A 43 -6.21 -2.05 -25.14
N ASP A 44 -6.79 -1.61 -26.22
CA ASP A 44 -6.23 -1.57 -27.58
C ASP A 44 -5.55 -0.23 -27.94
N ALA A 45 -5.42 0.69 -26.96
CA ALA A 45 -4.82 1.99 -27.20
C ALA A 45 -3.36 1.90 -27.62
N THR A 46 -3.04 2.57 -28.73
CA THR A 46 -1.66 2.73 -29.17
C THR A 46 -0.92 3.77 -28.33
N LEU A 47 0.42 3.69 -28.30
CA LEU A 47 1.26 4.68 -27.64
C LEU A 47 0.96 6.11 -28.10
N GLN A 48 0.64 6.28 -29.41
CA GLN A 48 0.30 7.58 -29.97
C GLN A 48 -1.04 8.10 -29.44
N GLN A 49 -2.01 7.23 -29.23
CA GLN A 49 -3.29 7.57 -28.64
C GLN A 49 -3.12 7.98 -27.17
N VAL A 50 -2.32 7.24 -26.40
CA VAL A 50 -2.01 7.59 -25.01
C VAL A 50 -1.31 8.96 -24.94
N ARG A 51 -0.37 9.24 -25.83
CA ARG A 51 0.26 10.57 -25.95
C ARG A 51 -0.76 11.68 -26.27
N SER A 52 -1.82 11.38 -27.02
CA SER A 52 -2.87 12.37 -27.28
C SER A 52 -3.66 12.72 -26.01
N TYR A 53 -3.96 11.72 -25.17
CA TYR A 53 -4.58 11.95 -23.86
C TYR A 53 -3.65 12.73 -22.93
N GLU A 54 -2.37 12.40 -22.86
CA GLU A 54 -1.39 13.12 -22.05
C GLU A 54 -1.24 14.58 -22.47
N ARG A 55 -1.33 14.86 -23.77
CA ARG A 55 -1.36 16.23 -24.28
C ARG A 55 -2.57 17.02 -23.74
N GLN A 56 -3.76 16.40 -23.70
CA GLN A 56 -4.96 17.02 -23.13
C GLN A 56 -4.81 17.23 -21.60
N ILE A 57 -4.24 16.27 -20.90
CA ILE A 57 -3.92 16.37 -19.45
C ILE A 57 -2.99 17.57 -19.22
N TYR A 58 -1.91 17.70 -20.02
CA TYR A 58 -0.98 18.82 -19.96
C TYR A 58 -1.67 20.15 -20.20
N GLN A 59 -2.48 20.24 -21.26
CA GLN A 59 -3.20 21.48 -21.59
C GLN A 59 -4.14 21.92 -20.48
N ALA A 60 -4.87 20.98 -19.85
CA ALA A 60 -5.74 21.29 -18.72
C ALA A 60 -4.95 21.72 -17.46
N ALA A 61 -3.76 21.18 -17.24
CA ALA A 61 -2.94 21.50 -16.08
C ALA A 61 -2.22 22.87 -16.24
N ARG A 62 -1.67 23.16 -17.42
CA ARG A 62 -0.88 24.40 -17.67
C ARG A 62 -1.68 25.68 -17.51
N THR A 63 -2.99 25.63 -17.56
CA THR A 63 -3.87 26.79 -17.38
C THR A 63 -4.06 27.19 -15.91
N LEU A 64 -3.53 26.41 -14.97
CA LEU A 64 -3.61 26.74 -13.56
C LEU A 64 -2.59 27.85 -13.19
N PRO A 65 -2.98 28.85 -12.42
CA PRO A 65 -2.04 29.88 -11.94
C PRO A 65 -0.87 29.33 -11.13
N GLU A 66 -1.08 28.21 -10.43
CA GLU A 66 -0.09 27.53 -9.60
C GLU A 66 0.81 26.56 -10.36
N TYR A 67 0.56 26.35 -11.65
CA TYR A 67 1.39 25.48 -12.48
C TYR A 67 2.84 26.01 -12.54
N ARG A 68 3.80 25.11 -12.36
CA ARG A 68 5.23 25.38 -12.56
C ARG A 68 5.80 24.54 -13.69
N GLN A 69 5.65 23.23 -13.60
CA GLN A 69 6.23 22.26 -14.51
C GLN A 69 5.42 20.95 -14.46
N MET A 70 5.57 20.11 -15.47
CA MET A 70 4.97 18.78 -15.52
C MET A 70 5.92 17.78 -16.15
N PHE A 71 5.90 16.55 -15.66
CA PHE A 71 6.54 15.41 -16.33
C PHE A 71 5.47 14.36 -16.66
N GLN A 72 5.73 13.61 -17.74
CA GLN A 72 4.82 12.59 -18.26
C GLN A 72 5.63 11.39 -18.73
N ILE A 73 5.21 10.19 -18.35
CA ILE A 73 5.80 8.91 -18.74
C ILE A 73 4.71 8.12 -19.44
N THR A 74 4.85 7.97 -20.75
CA THR A 74 3.88 7.30 -21.62
C THR A 74 4.23 5.82 -21.77
N GLY A 75 3.23 4.92 -21.69
CA GLY A 75 3.42 3.49 -21.95
C GLY A 75 3.99 2.71 -20.77
N THR A 76 3.78 3.17 -19.55
CA THR A 76 4.26 2.53 -18.32
C THR A 76 3.12 2.40 -17.30
N PRO A 77 2.88 1.22 -16.72
CA PRO A 77 3.57 -0.07 -16.89
C PRO A 77 3.17 -0.84 -18.17
N SER A 78 2.14 -0.43 -18.89
CA SER A 78 1.69 -1.02 -20.15
C SER A 78 1.46 0.06 -21.20
N VAL A 79 1.42 -0.33 -22.48
CA VAL A 79 1.31 0.60 -23.64
C VAL A 79 0.11 1.54 -23.52
N ASN A 80 -1.02 1.06 -23.00
CA ASN A 80 -2.24 1.82 -22.81
C ASN A 80 -2.29 2.66 -21.52
N GLN A 81 -1.18 2.75 -20.78
CA GLN A 81 -1.13 3.49 -19.52
C GLN A 81 -0.09 4.61 -19.56
N GLY A 82 -0.27 5.57 -18.68
CA GLY A 82 0.66 6.67 -18.46
C GLY A 82 0.66 7.12 -17.01
N LEU A 83 1.78 7.66 -16.60
CA LEU A 83 2.00 8.21 -15.27
C LEU A 83 2.67 9.59 -15.40
N GLY A 84 2.32 10.51 -14.53
CA GLY A 84 2.98 11.80 -14.52
C GLY A 84 2.65 12.62 -13.29
N GLY A 85 3.22 13.81 -13.24
CA GLY A 85 3.00 14.72 -12.12
C GLY A 85 3.08 16.17 -12.51
N VAL A 86 2.18 16.95 -11.93
CA VAL A 86 2.14 18.41 -12.02
C VAL A 86 2.88 18.99 -10.83
N LEU A 87 4.02 19.62 -11.08
CA LEU A 87 4.77 20.37 -10.07
C LEU A 87 4.16 21.76 -9.94
N LEU A 88 3.83 22.11 -8.72
CA LEU A 88 3.22 23.39 -8.39
C LEU A 88 4.28 24.43 -7.99
N LYS A 89 3.94 25.69 -8.08
CA LYS A 89 4.75 26.79 -7.51
C LYS A 89 4.96 26.55 -6.02
N PRO A 90 6.03 27.08 -5.42
CA PRO A 90 6.24 27.01 -3.97
C PRO A 90 5.01 27.51 -3.21
N TRP A 91 4.75 26.93 -2.05
CA TRP A 91 3.54 27.19 -1.24
C TRP A 91 3.36 28.68 -0.91
N ASN A 92 4.43 29.45 -0.73
CA ASN A 92 4.42 30.89 -0.48
C ASN A 92 4.08 31.74 -1.72
N ARG A 93 4.00 31.13 -2.91
CA ARG A 93 3.64 31.78 -4.18
C ARG A 93 2.33 31.25 -4.78
N ARG A 94 1.53 30.55 -3.98
CA ARG A 94 0.23 30.04 -4.38
C ARG A 94 -0.79 30.18 -3.25
N ILE A 95 -2.05 30.35 -3.61
CA ILE A 95 -3.16 30.50 -2.68
C ILE A 95 -3.79 29.14 -2.36
N ARG A 96 -3.89 28.27 -3.37
CA ARG A 96 -4.55 26.95 -3.24
C ARG A 96 -3.55 25.88 -2.84
N THR A 97 -3.99 25.00 -1.93
CA THR A 97 -3.22 23.82 -1.51
C THR A 97 -3.18 22.77 -2.62
N ALA A 98 -2.20 21.83 -2.57
CA ALA A 98 -2.12 20.71 -3.52
C ALA A 98 -3.41 19.87 -3.50
N THR A 99 -4.05 19.69 -2.35
CA THR A 99 -5.32 18.97 -2.22
C THR A 99 -6.49 19.67 -2.93
N GLN A 100 -6.54 20.99 -2.88
CA GLN A 100 -7.55 21.79 -3.61
C GLN A 100 -7.30 21.70 -5.13
N ILE A 101 -6.04 21.81 -5.54
CA ILE A 101 -5.62 21.71 -6.94
C ILE A 101 -5.89 20.30 -7.49
N GLN A 102 -5.62 19.26 -6.71
CA GLN A 102 -5.95 17.88 -7.08
C GLN A 102 -7.43 17.70 -7.43
N LYS A 103 -8.34 18.25 -6.63
CA LYS A 103 -9.78 18.20 -6.91
C LYS A 103 -10.14 18.92 -8.21
N ILE A 104 -9.54 20.08 -8.45
CA ILE A 104 -9.76 20.85 -9.67
C ILE A 104 -9.23 20.10 -10.90
N LEU A 105 -8.04 19.54 -10.81
CA LEU A 105 -7.44 18.73 -11.88
C LEU A 105 -8.25 17.48 -12.15
N GLN A 106 -8.70 16.76 -11.11
CA GLN A 106 -9.56 15.59 -11.26
C GLN A 106 -10.86 15.95 -11.99
N ALA A 107 -11.51 17.04 -11.62
CA ALA A 107 -12.72 17.49 -12.31
C ALA A 107 -12.48 17.80 -13.78
N ARG A 108 -11.39 18.50 -14.12
CA ARG A 108 -11.02 18.80 -15.51
C ARG A 108 -10.66 17.56 -16.30
N TRP A 109 -9.89 16.64 -15.73
CA TRP A 109 -9.45 15.41 -16.39
C TRP A 109 -10.57 14.40 -16.60
N ASN A 110 -11.62 14.43 -15.78
CA ASN A 110 -12.81 13.62 -15.99
C ASN A 110 -13.56 13.94 -17.30
N HIS A 111 -13.31 15.10 -17.91
CA HIS A 111 -13.89 15.48 -19.21
C HIS A 111 -13.08 14.96 -20.41
N ILE A 112 -11.91 14.37 -20.20
CA ILE A 112 -11.12 13.76 -21.26
C ILE A 112 -11.75 12.42 -21.64
N ALA A 113 -12.43 12.41 -22.79
CA ALA A 113 -13.13 11.22 -23.27
C ALA A 113 -12.14 10.11 -23.69
N GLY A 114 -12.50 8.86 -23.47
CA GLY A 114 -11.74 7.70 -23.89
C GLY A 114 -10.61 7.28 -22.96
N ALA A 115 -10.34 8.04 -21.88
CA ALA A 115 -9.34 7.68 -20.90
C ALA A 115 -9.88 7.81 -19.46
N ARG A 116 -9.32 7.06 -18.54
CA ARG A 116 -9.59 7.15 -17.10
C ARG A 116 -8.37 7.69 -16.40
N ILE A 117 -8.54 8.80 -15.71
CA ILE A 117 -7.43 9.53 -15.07
C ILE A 117 -7.73 9.69 -13.60
N GLY A 118 -6.80 9.22 -12.76
CA GLY A 118 -6.87 9.38 -11.32
C GLY A 118 -5.81 10.36 -10.84
N ALA A 119 -6.22 11.49 -10.25
CA ALA A 119 -5.33 12.42 -9.59
C ALA A 119 -5.09 12.00 -8.15
N PHE A 120 -3.84 11.98 -7.70
CA PHE A 120 -3.47 11.61 -6.33
C PHE A 120 -2.22 12.38 -5.88
N GLN A 121 -1.92 12.34 -4.59
CA GLN A 121 -0.69 12.87 -4.02
C GLN A 121 0.18 11.71 -3.53
N PHE A 122 1.47 11.96 -3.39
CA PHE A 122 2.36 10.99 -2.78
C PHE A 122 1.91 10.65 -1.35
N PRO A 123 2.08 9.41 -0.92
CA PRO A 123 1.85 9.03 0.47
C PRO A 123 2.64 9.91 1.43
N PRO A 124 2.08 10.29 2.59
CA PRO A 124 2.78 11.13 3.56
C PRO A 124 3.94 10.40 4.26
N LEU A 125 3.92 9.07 4.26
CA LEU A 125 4.96 8.24 4.88
C LEU A 125 5.75 7.46 3.84
N PRO A 126 7.07 7.27 4.04
CA PRO A 126 7.91 6.49 3.12
C PRO A 126 7.52 5.00 3.11
N GLY A 127 7.86 4.31 2.02
CA GLY A 127 7.63 2.88 1.85
C GLY A 127 6.25 2.49 1.32
N ALA A 128 5.37 3.46 1.06
CA ALA A 128 4.14 3.25 0.31
C ALA A 128 4.34 3.72 -1.14
N SER A 129 3.72 3.03 -2.09
CA SER A 129 3.74 3.37 -3.51
C SER A 129 2.37 3.13 -4.14
N GLY A 130 2.10 3.79 -5.27
CA GLY A 130 0.84 3.69 -6.00
C GLY A 130 -0.28 4.55 -5.41
N LEU A 131 -1.53 4.17 -5.70
CA LEU A 131 -2.71 4.90 -5.23
C LEU A 131 -2.92 4.70 -3.71
N PRO A 132 -3.50 5.69 -2.99
CA PRO A 132 -3.64 5.64 -1.53
C PRO A 132 -4.47 4.45 -1.03
N VAL A 133 -5.56 4.11 -1.71
CA VAL A 133 -6.38 2.93 -1.38
C VAL A 133 -5.93 1.77 -2.24
N GLN A 134 -5.46 0.70 -1.61
CA GLN A 134 -5.06 -0.56 -2.25
C GLN A 134 -5.65 -1.73 -1.47
N PHE A 135 -6.73 -2.27 -2.00
CA PHE A 135 -7.49 -3.37 -1.44
C PHE A 135 -7.34 -4.60 -2.34
N GLU A 136 -6.84 -5.69 -1.80
CA GLU A 136 -6.48 -6.87 -2.56
C GLU A 136 -7.39 -8.05 -2.21
N ILE A 137 -8.01 -8.62 -3.21
CA ILE A 137 -8.90 -9.78 -3.11
C ILE A 137 -8.10 -11.01 -3.52
N THR A 138 -7.98 -11.99 -2.64
CA THR A 138 -7.22 -13.22 -2.91
C THR A 138 -8.10 -14.47 -2.78
N THR A 139 -7.85 -15.46 -3.64
CA THR A 139 -8.56 -16.73 -3.62
C THR A 139 -7.74 -17.84 -4.29
N ALA A 140 -8.00 -19.10 -3.91
CA ALA A 140 -7.50 -20.28 -4.62
C ALA A 140 -8.40 -20.66 -5.82
N GLN A 141 -9.57 -20.02 -5.97
CA GLN A 141 -10.51 -20.32 -7.04
C GLN A 141 -10.00 -19.82 -8.41
N PRO A 142 -10.59 -20.29 -9.52
CA PRO A 142 -10.22 -19.86 -10.88
C PRO A 142 -10.33 -18.35 -11.09
N ILE A 143 -9.51 -17.82 -12.00
CA ILE A 143 -9.46 -16.38 -12.35
C ILE A 143 -10.84 -15.84 -12.77
N SER A 144 -11.65 -16.64 -13.49
CA SER A 144 -13.00 -16.24 -13.90
C SER A 144 -13.93 -15.93 -12.71
N ARG A 145 -13.81 -16.69 -11.63
CA ARG A 145 -14.56 -16.44 -10.39
C ARG A 145 -14.04 -15.19 -9.67
N LEU A 146 -12.71 -15.06 -9.57
CA LEU A 146 -12.09 -13.86 -9.00
C LEU A 146 -12.51 -12.60 -9.77
N TYR A 147 -12.49 -12.64 -11.10
CA TYR A 147 -12.92 -11.54 -11.96
C TYR A 147 -14.37 -11.15 -11.70
N SER A 148 -15.29 -12.12 -11.60
CA SER A 148 -16.70 -11.83 -11.36
C SER A 148 -16.93 -11.12 -10.02
N VAL A 149 -16.23 -11.54 -8.96
CA VAL A 149 -16.29 -10.92 -7.63
C VAL A 149 -15.65 -9.53 -7.65
N ALA A 150 -14.43 -9.41 -8.20
CA ALA A 150 -13.72 -8.13 -8.29
C ALA A 150 -14.53 -7.08 -9.06
N ARG A 151 -15.19 -7.48 -10.17
CA ARG A 151 -16.06 -6.61 -10.96
C ARG A 151 -17.27 -6.13 -10.17
N GLN A 152 -17.90 -6.99 -9.36
CA GLN A 152 -19.04 -6.59 -8.52
C GLN A 152 -18.60 -5.62 -7.41
N VAL A 153 -17.48 -5.89 -6.74
CA VAL A 153 -16.93 -4.98 -5.73
C VAL A 153 -16.58 -3.63 -6.36
N LEU A 154 -15.93 -3.63 -7.52
CA LEU A 154 -15.58 -2.42 -8.26
C LEU A 154 -16.80 -1.61 -8.68
N ALA A 155 -17.85 -2.28 -9.19
CA ALA A 155 -19.09 -1.61 -9.60
C ALA A 155 -19.78 -0.92 -8.41
N ARG A 156 -19.87 -1.60 -7.26
CA ARG A 156 -20.42 -1.00 -6.03
C ARG A 156 -19.52 0.12 -5.50
N ALA A 157 -18.20 0.00 -5.59
CA ALA A 157 -17.27 1.07 -5.21
C ALA A 157 -17.48 2.33 -6.05
N ARG A 158 -17.62 2.18 -7.37
CA ARG A 158 -17.90 3.29 -8.29
C ARG A 158 -19.25 3.96 -8.02
N ALA A 159 -20.29 3.17 -7.75
CA ALA A 159 -21.63 3.69 -7.46
C ALA A 159 -21.76 4.36 -6.08
N SER A 160 -20.82 4.10 -5.16
CA SER A 160 -20.92 4.54 -3.76
C SER A 160 -20.67 6.03 -3.53
N GLY A 161 -20.11 6.77 -4.48
CA GLY A 161 -19.65 8.16 -4.32
C GLY A 161 -18.48 8.35 -3.34
N ARG A 162 -17.91 7.25 -2.80
CA ARG A 162 -16.83 7.28 -1.80
C ARG A 162 -15.43 7.38 -2.41
N PHE A 163 -15.33 7.34 -3.73
CA PHE A 163 -14.07 7.38 -4.46
C PHE A 163 -14.11 8.44 -5.56
N PHE A 164 -13.07 9.25 -5.65
CA PHE A 164 -12.83 10.12 -6.80
C PHE A 164 -12.38 9.32 -8.02
N PHE A 165 -11.60 8.27 -7.76
CA PHE A 165 -11.11 7.33 -8.76
C PHE A 165 -11.01 5.94 -8.13
N VAL A 166 -11.46 4.90 -8.83
CA VAL A 166 -11.26 3.50 -8.41
C VAL A 166 -11.23 2.60 -9.64
N ASP A 167 -10.24 1.70 -9.67
CA ASP A 167 -10.06 0.71 -10.74
C ASP A 167 -9.55 -0.62 -10.19
N SER A 168 -9.66 -1.66 -11.03
CA SER A 168 -9.07 -2.97 -10.77
C SER A 168 -7.93 -3.25 -11.75
N ASP A 169 -6.89 -3.94 -11.27
CA ASP A 169 -5.81 -4.46 -12.10
C ASP A 169 -6.21 -5.72 -12.88
N LEU A 170 -7.18 -6.50 -12.38
CA LEU A 170 -7.70 -7.67 -13.08
C LEU A 170 -8.77 -7.22 -14.08
N LYS A 171 -8.38 -7.19 -15.35
CA LYS A 171 -9.23 -6.90 -16.51
C LYS A 171 -9.15 -8.06 -17.48
N ILE A 172 -10.30 -8.47 -18.04
CA ILE A 172 -10.39 -9.46 -19.11
C ILE A 172 -11.02 -8.74 -20.31
N ASP A 173 -10.22 -7.92 -20.97
CA ASP A 173 -10.64 -7.03 -22.07
C ASP A 173 -9.53 -6.81 -23.10
N GLU A 174 -8.36 -7.46 -22.96
CA GLU A 174 -7.25 -7.36 -23.89
C GLU A 174 -7.59 -8.14 -25.18
N PRO A 175 -7.71 -7.48 -26.34
CA PRO A 175 -7.87 -8.17 -27.59
C PRO A 175 -6.56 -8.85 -27.98
N GLN A 176 -6.60 -10.15 -28.24
CA GLN A 176 -5.47 -10.97 -28.66
C GLN A 176 -5.82 -11.70 -29.94
N ASP A 177 -4.95 -11.61 -30.95
CA ASP A 177 -5.03 -12.42 -32.14
C ASP A 177 -4.07 -13.63 -32.01
N GLU A 178 -4.63 -14.81 -31.87
CA GLU A 178 -3.90 -16.09 -31.79
C GLU A 178 -3.65 -16.63 -33.19
N LEU A 179 -2.39 -16.89 -33.52
CA LEU A 179 -2.03 -17.51 -34.76
C LEU A 179 -2.07 -19.03 -34.60
N MET A 180 -3.08 -19.66 -35.18
CA MET A 180 -3.29 -21.10 -35.15
C MET A 180 -2.58 -21.74 -36.33
N VAL A 181 -1.38 -22.26 -36.12
CA VAL A 181 -0.58 -22.96 -37.16
C VAL A 181 -0.99 -24.43 -37.22
N SER A 182 -1.18 -24.97 -38.42
CA SER A 182 -1.51 -26.37 -38.66
C SER A 182 -0.22 -27.20 -38.80
N PRO A 183 0.10 -28.10 -37.83
CA PRO A 183 1.33 -28.89 -37.91
C PRO A 183 1.40 -29.80 -39.13
N SER A 184 0.27 -30.40 -39.56
CA SER A 184 0.20 -31.26 -40.75
C SER A 184 0.54 -30.50 -42.04
N LYS A 185 -0.08 -29.35 -42.24
CA LYS A 185 0.20 -28.51 -43.43
C LYS A 185 1.63 -28.00 -43.48
N VAL A 186 2.22 -27.70 -42.33
CA VAL A 186 3.64 -27.28 -42.23
C VAL A 186 4.55 -28.46 -42.65
N ALA A 187 4.27 -29.68 -42.14
CA ALA A 187 5.01 -30.87 -42.51
C ALA A 187 4.86 -31.23 -43.99
N ASP A 188 3.67 -31.12 -44.57
CA ASP A 188 3.39 -31.35 -45.99
C ASP A 188 4.22 -30.43 -46.91
N LEU A 189 4.57 -29.23 -46.44
CA LEU A 189 5.45 -28.29 -47.13
C LEU A 189 6.95 -28.54 -46.89
N GLY A 190 7.31 -29.58 -46.14
CA GLY A 190 8.70 -29.86 -45.73
C GLY A 190 9.29 -28.83 -44.75
N LEU A 191 8.43 -28.13 -44.00
CA LEU A 191 8.83 -27.12 -43.02
C LEU A 191 8.69 -27.69 -41.59
N THR A 192 9.44 -27.07 -40.68
CA THR A 192 9.29 -27.30 -39.23
C THR A 192 8.50 -26.17 -38.58
N GLN A 193 7.94 -26.42 -37.39
CA GLN A 193 7.34 -25.37 -36.59
C GLN A 193 8.34 -24.24 -36.24
N GLN A 194 9.63 -24.59 -36.12
CA GLN A 194 10.72 -23.67 -35.86
C GLN A 194 10.93 -22.70 -37.04
N ASP A 195 10.83 -23.18 -38.27
CA ASP A 195 10.97 -22.34 -39.48
C ASP A 195 9.85 -21.29 -39.53
N VAL A 196 8.63 -21.71 -39.20
CA VAL A 196 7.46 -20.82 -39.10
C VAL A 196 7.68 -19.76 -38.01
N ALA A 197 8.09 -20.19 -36.80
CA ALA A 197 8.34 -19.28 -35.69
C ALA A 197 9.49 -18.30 -35.97
N SER A 198 10.58 -18.78 -36.57
CA SER A 198 11.75 -17.94 -36.94
C SER A 198 11.39 -16.89 -37.98
N THR A 199 10.60 -17.26 -38.99
CA THR A 199 10.14 -16.34 -40.03
C THR A 199 9.27 -15.24 -39.44
N LEU A 200 8.34 -15.59 -38.52
CA LEU A 200 7.53 -14.61 -37.83
C LEU A 200 8.35 -13.71 -36.92
N GLY A 201 9.26 -14.27 -36.16
CA GLY A 201 10.15 -13.54 -35.27
C GLY A 201 10.97 -12.50 -36.06
N ALA A 202 11.53 -12.89 -37.19
CA ALA A 202 12.24 -11.98 -38.07
C ALA A 202 11.33 -10.91 -38.69
N ALA A 203 10.12 -11.30 -39.13
CA ALA A 203 9.20 -10.35 -39.75
C ALA A 203 8.60 -9.31 -38.79
N LEU A 204 8.32 -9.72 -37.54
CA LEU A 204 7.66 -8.86 -36.55
C LEU A 204 8.62 -8.16 -35.57
N GLY A 205 9.94 -8.44 -35.66
CA GLY A 205 10.94 -7.87 -34.76
C GLY A 205 10.97 -8.52 -33.39
N GLY A 206 10.60 -9.80 -33.31
CA GLY A 206 10.58 -10.57 -32.05
C GLY A 206 11.95 -11.08 -31.57
N GLY A 207 13.03 -10.79 -32.32
CA GLY A 207 14.37 -11.20 -31.97
C GLY A 207 15.44 -10.49 -32.79
N TYR A 208 16.69 -10.57 -32.36
CA TYR A 208 17.85 -10.11 -33.13
C TYR A 208 18.43 -11.27 -33.94
N VAL A 209 19.05 -10.95 -35.07
CA VAL A 209 19.72 -11.91 -35.94
C VAL A 209 21.25 -11.86 -35.83
N ASN A 210 21.79 -10.72 -35.44
CA ASN A 210 23.24 -10.51 -35.30
C ASN A 210 23.54 -9.29 -34.43
N TYR A 211 24.81 -9.10 -34.11
CA TYR A 211 25.37 -7.89 -33.48
C TYR A 211 26.30 -7.20 -34.43
N PHE A 212 26.43 -5.90 -34.33
CA PHE A 212 27.51 -5.11 -34.96
C PHE A 212 28.08 -4.10 -33.96
N GLU A 213 29.35 -3.80 -34.15
CA GLU A 213 30.03 -2.82 -33.31
C GLU A 213 30.10 -1.45 -34.00
N LEU A 214 29.76 -0.40 -33.29
CA LEU A 214 29.87 0.97 -33.74
C LEU A 214 30.34 1.88 -32.58
N GLY A 215 31.46 2.57 -32.73
CA GLY A 215 31.97 3.49 -31.72
C GLY A 215 32.26 2.83 -30.36
N GLY A 216 32.74 1.59 -30.34
CA GLY A 216 33.06 0.82 -29.11
C GLY A 216 31.82 0.32 -28.35
N ARG A 217 30.65 0.29 -29.00
CA ARG A 217 29.40 -0.26 -28.47
C ARG A 217 28.86 -1.34 -29.39
N SER A 218 28.34 -2.41 -28.79
CA SER A 218 27.66 -3.50 -29.52
C SER A 218 26.17 -3.19 -29.64
N TYR A 219 25.64 -3.34 -30.85
CA TYR A 219 24.25 -3.10 -31.20
C TYR A 219 23.62 -4.38 -31.78
N GLU A 220 22.37 -4.63 -31.41
CA GLU A 220 21.58 -5.72 -31.97
C GLU A 220 20.99 -5.35 -33.32
N VAL A 221 21.03 -6.29 -34.28
CA VAL A 221 20.36 -6.17 -35.57
C VAL A 221 19.01 -6.85 -35.48
N ILE A 222 17.94 -6.06 -35.43
CA ILE A 222 16.56 -6.54 -35.30
C ILE A 222 15.84 -6.34 -36.64
N PRO A 223 15.63 -7.40 -37.46
CA PRO A 223 14.89 -7.29 -38.70
C PRO A 223 13.41 -7.08 -38.41
N GLN A 224 12.74 -6.27 -39.24
CA GLN A 224 11.29 -6.07 -39.22
C GLN A 224 10.78 -5.79 -40.60
N VAL A 225 9.57 -6.26 -40.91
CA VAL A 225 8.86 -5.75 -42.09
C VAL A 225 8.46 -4.28 -41.91
N GLN A 226 8.40 -3.52 -43.00
CA GLN A 226 8.00 -2.13 -42.94
C GLN A 226 6.63 -1.96 -42.30
N GLN A 227 6.42 -0.87 -41.58
CA GLN A 227 5.19 -0.62 -40.81
C GLN A 227 3.90 -0.75 -41.63
N ARG A 228 3.93 -0.37 -42.91
CA ARG A 228 2.76 -0.49 -43.79
C ARG A 228 2.24 -1.92 -43.98
N TYR A 229 3.07 -2.92 -43.78
CA TYR A 229 2.73 -4.35 -43.93
C TYR A 229 2.42 -5.03 -42.60
N ARG A 230 2.33 -4.27 -41.48
CA ARG A 230 1.99 -4.75 -40.13
C ARG A 230 1.01 -3.81 -39.41
N LEU A 231 0.13 -3.15 -40.17
CA LEU A 231 -0.88 -2.24 -39.60
C LEU A 231 -2.05 -2.98 -38.95
N ASN A 232 -2.34 -4.18 -39.40
CA ASN A 232 -3.37 -5.03 -38.81
C ASN A 232 -2.91 -6.51 -38.79
N PRO A 233 -3.43 -7.32 -37.85
CA PRO A 233 -3.04 -8.72 -37.69
C PRO A 233 -3.24 -9.60 -38.93
N HIS A 234 -4.25 -9.31 -39.76
CA HIS A 234 -4.53 -10.10 -40.96
C HIS A 234 -3.39 -10.06 -41.97
N GLN A 235 -2.62 -8.97 -42.04
CA GLN A 235 -1.47 -8.85 -42.94
C GLN A 235 -0.36 -9.90 -42.63
N ILE A 236 -0.38 -10.53 -41.46
CA ILE A 236 0.55 -11.65 -41.13
C ILE A 236 0.32 -12.83 -42.06
N LEU A 237 -0.92 -13.05 -42.49
CA LEU A 237 -1.28 -14.16 -43.36
C LEU A 237 -0.73 -13.99 -44.80
N ASP A 238 -0.42 -12.77 -45.22
CA ASP A 238 0.16 -12.41 -46.49
C ASP A 238 1.70 -12.58 -46.55
N TYR A 239 2.33 -12.86 -45.40
CA TYR A 239 3.79 -13.11 -45.37
C TYR A 239 4.10 -14.45 -46.00
N HIS A 240 5.32 -14.61 -46.49
CA HIS A 240 5.74 -15.78 -47.22
C HIS A 240 6.72 -16.62 -46.42
N LEU A 241 6.46 -17.93 -46.40
CA LEU A 241 7.38 -18.96 -45.94
C LEU A 241 8.16 -19.52 -47.09
N ARG A 242 9.43 -19.77 -46.91
CA ARG A 242 10.27 -20.44 -47.91
C ARG A 242 10.31 -21.94 -47.58
N THR A 243 9.79 -22.76 -48.52
CA THR A 243 9.79 -24.21 -48.37
C THR A 243 11.19 -24.79 -48.56
N ALA A 244 11.38 -26.05 -48.17
CA ALA A 244 12.64 -26.77 -48.41
C ALA A 244 13.05 -26.87 -49.89
N SER A 245 12.07 -26.84 -50.82
CA SER A 245 12.31 -26.78 -52.25
C SER A 245 12.66 -25.36 -52.78
N GLY A 246 12.61 -24.35 -51.92
CA GLY A 246 12.87 -22.92 -52.28
C GLY A 246 11.64 -22.13 -52.77
N ALA A 247 10.48 -22.78 -52.90
CA ALA A 247 9.23 -22.11 -53.28
C ALA A 247 8.74 -21.17 -52.14
N LEU A 248 8.07 -20.08 -52.48
CA LEU A 248 7.43 -19.17 -51.56
C LEU A 248 5.95 -19.51 -51.44
N VAL A 249 5.49 -19.72 -50.19
CA VAL A 249 4.09 -20.05 -49.86
C VAL A 249 3.56 -19.04 -48.85
N GLU A 250 2.37 -18.51 -49.11
CA GLU A 250 1.73 -17.58 -48.16
C GLU A 250 1.47 -18.24 -46.81
N PHE A 251 1.67 -17.45 -45.75
CA PHE A 251 1.48 -17.89 -44.37
C PHE A 251 0.06 -18.38 -44.09
N GLY A 252 -0.95 -17.74 -44.75
CA GLY A 252 -2.36 -18.12 -44.68
C GLY A 252 -2.65 -19.55 -45.14
N THR A 253 -1.73 -20.21 -45.89
CA THR A 253 -1.87 -21.61 -46.30
C THR A 253 -1.74 -22.55 -45.10
N VAL A 254 -0.84 -22.25 -44.15
CA VAL A 254 -0.52 -23.11 -42.99
C VAL A 254 -1.10 -22.58 -41.67
N ALA A 255 -1.59 -21.34 -41.67
CA ALA A 255 -2.06 -20.72 -40.43
C ALA A 255 -3.38 -19.98 -40.63
N ARG A 256 -4.07 -19.71 -39.53
CA ARG A 256 -5.27 -18.87 -39.46
C ARG A 256 -5.23 -18.04 -38.19
N LEU A 257 -5.82 -16.86 -38.21
CA LEU A 257 -5.99 -16.02 -37.06
C LEU A 257 -7.30 -16.32 -36.34
N LYS A 258 -7.23 -16.39 -35.04
CA LYS A 258 -8.38 -16.50 -34.14
C LYS A 258 -8.35 -15.38 -33.14
N ARG A 259 -9.36 -14.53 -33.15
CA ARG A 259 -9.49 -13.46 -32.17
C ARG A 259 -9.99 -13.99 -30.84
N ALA A 260 -9.33 -13.63 -29.74
CA ALA A 260 -9.67 -13.94 -28.36
C ALA A 260 -9.66 -12.68 -27.50
N VAL A 261 -10.26 -12.77 -26.34
CA VAL A 261 -10.17 -11.73 -25.29
C VAL A 261 -9.54 -12.38 -24.08
N VAL A 262 -8.44 -11.82 -23.61
CA VAL A 262 -7.63 -12.42 -22.53
C VAL A 262 -7.45 -11.43 -21.38
N PRO A 263 -7.04 -11.90 -20.18
CA PRO A 263 -6.65 -11.01 -19.11
C PRO A 263 -5.40 -10.19 -19.49
N GLN A 264 -5.42 -8.87 -19.22
CA GLN A 264 -4.23 -8.01 -19.40
C GLN A 264 -3.05 -8.46 -18.54
N ALA A 265 -3.33 -8.87 -17.29
CA ALA A 265 -2.36 -9.43 -16.38
C ALA A 265 -3.03 -10.39 -15.40
N ILE A 266 -2.29 -11.38 -14.96
CA ILE A 266 -2.70 -12.33 -13.91
C ILE A 266 -1.75 -12.14 -12.72
N ASN A 267 -2.26 -11.54 -11.65
CA ASN A 267 -1.50 -11.29 -10.45
C ASN A 267 -1.72 -12.38 -9.41
N ARG A 268 -0.70 -12.65 -8.61
CA ARG A 268 -0.75 -13.61 -7.50
C ARG A 268 -0.13 -13.01 -6.26
N LEU A 269 -0.81 -13.17 -5.13
CA LEU A 269 -0.30 -12.85 -3.81
C LEU A 269 -0.19 -14.13 -2.99
N GLN A 270 0.99 -14.43 -2.45
CA GLN A 270 1.25 -15.63 -1.64
C GLN A 270 0.75 -16.93 -2.32
N ARG A 271 1.00 -17.07 -3.61
CA ARG A 271 0.58 -18.19 -4.49
C ARG A 271 -0.93 -18.29 -4.74
N LEU A 272 -1.75 -17.39 -4.22
CA LEU A 272 -3.18 -17.31 -4.52
C LEU A 272 -3.42 -16.35 -5.69
N ASN A 273 -4.46 -16.59 -6.48
CA ASN A 273 -4.92 -15.66 -7.48
C ASN A 273 -5.37 -14.38 -6.79
N SER A 274 -4.97 -13.23 -7.32
CA SER A 274 -5.17 -11.92 -6.70
C SER A 274 -5.73 -10.92 -7.69
N ALA A 275 -6.63 -10.05 -7.19
CA ALA A 275 -7.14 -8.88 -7.89
C ALA A 275 -7.06 -7.68 -6.94
N MET A 276 -6.32 -6.64 -7.35
CA MET A 276 -6.20 -5.41 -6.59
C MET A 276 -7.24 -4.38 -7.05
N ILE A 277 -7.97 -3.83 -6.10
CA ILE A 277 -8.81 -2.64 -6.29
C ILE A 277 -8.06 -1.46 -5.71
N ALA A 278 -7.60 -0.58 -6.60
CA ALA A 278 -6.82 0.59 -6.23
C ALA A 278 -7.60 1.88 -6.53
N GLY A 279 -7.45 2.89 -5.69
CA GLY A 279 -8.20 4.12 -5.89
C GLY A 279 -7.79 5.29 -4.99
N VAL A 280 -8.47 6.41 -5.23
CA VAL A 280 -8.36 7.64 -4.44
C VAL A 280 -9.71 7.87 -3.76
N ALA A 281 -9.74 7.79 -2.44
CA ALA A 281 -10.97 7.94 -1.67
C ALA A 281 -11.41 9.41 -1.57
N ALA A 282 -12.73 9.63 -1.61
CA ALA A 282 -13.38 10.89 -1.29
C ALA A 282 -13.70 11.03 0.22
N VAL A 283 -13.59 9.92 0.95
CA VAL A 283 -13.81 9.80 2.39
C VAL A 283 -12.51 9.39 3.10
N PRO A 284 -12.39 9.45 4.43
CA PRO A 284 -11.23 8.95 5.15
C PRO A 284 -10.89 7.50 4.78
N GLN A 285 -9.59 7.19 4.66
CA GLN A 285 -9.07 5.91 4.17
C GLN A 285 -9.67 4.70 4.92
N GLY A 286 -9.79 4.78 6.23
CA GLY A 286 -10.39 3.72 7.04
C GLY A 286 -11.84 3.41 6.66
N GLN A 287 -12.64 4.42 6.34
CA GLN A 287 -14.03 4.25 5.90
C GLN A 287 -14.10 3.64 4.49
N ALA A 288 -13.20 4.03 3.59
CA ALA A 288 -13.11 3.45 2.25
C ALA A 288 -12.74 1.96 2.31
N LEU A 289 -11.74 1.60 3.11
CA LEU A 289 -11.31 0.21 3.30
C LEU A 289 -12.38 -0.65 4.00
N ALA A 290 -13.05 -0.11 5.02
CA ALA A 290 -14.15 -0.79 5.70
C ALA A 290 -15.32 -1.06 4.73
N PHE A 291 -15.64 -0.10 3.87
CA PHE A 291 -16.65 -0.26 2.82
C PHE A 291 -16.28 -1.37 1.83
N LEU A 292 -15.04 -1.38 1.32
CA LEU A 292 -14.59 -2.42 0.39
C LEU A 292 -14.61 -3.81 1.03
N ARG A 293 -14.18 -3.93 2.29
CA ARG A 293 -14.23 -5.17 3.05
C ARG A 293 -15.67 -5.67 3.26
N LYS A 294 -16.59 -4.78 3.66
CA LYS A 294 -18.00 -5.10 3.80
C LYS A 294 -18.61 -5.57 2.48
N THR A 295 -18.34 -4.83 1.40
CA THR A 295 -18.82 -5.17 0.05
C THR A 295 -18.29 -6.52 -0.42
N LEU A 296 -17.02 -6.83 -0.17
CA LEU A 296 -16.46 -8.14 -0.49
C LEU A 296 -17.19 -9.25 0.27
N HIS A 297 -17.43 -9.06 1.56
CA HIS A 297 -18.13 -10.05 2.39
C HIS A 297 -19.55 -10.33 1.92
N GLU A 298 -20.22 -9.32 1.36
CA GLU A 298 -21.60 -9.44 0.84
C GLU A 298 -21.67 -10.15 -0.52
N VAL A 299 -20.67 -9.97 -1.38
CA VAL A 299 -20.70 -10.49 -2.77
C VAL A 299 -19.90 -11.75 -2.98
N ALA A 300 -18.89 -12.01 -2.14
CA ALA A 300 -17.98 -13.11 -2.32
C ALA A 300 -18.48 -14.40 -1.62
N PRO A 301 -18.47 -15.54 -2.31
CA PRO A 301 -18.67 -16.84 -1.67
C PRO A 301 -17.49 -17.19 -0.74
N SER A 302 -17.59 -18.31 -0.04
CA SER A 302 -16.49 -18.82 0.79
C SER A 302 -15.19 -19.00 0.00
N GLY A 303 -14.04 -18.78 0.65
CA GLY A 303 -12.70 -18.94 0.03
C GLY A 303 -12.11 -17.67 -0.56
N PHE A 304 -12.76 -16.51 -0.44
CA PHE A 304 -12.20 -15.21 -0.76
C PHE A 304 -11.69 -14.52 0.50
N ARG A 305 -10.55 -13.83 0.40
CA ARG A 305 -9.93 -13.11 1.51
C ARG A 305 -9.60 -11.68 1.11
N ALA A 306 -9.80 -10.76 2.07
CA ALA A 306 -9.38 -9.38 1.96
C ALA A 306 -7.93 -9.22 2.43
N ASN A 307 -7.10 -8.63 1.60
CA ASN A 307 -5.73 -8.23 1.93
C ASN A 307 -5.55 -6.75 1.59
N TYR A 308 -4.41 -6.19 1.97
CA TYR A 308 -4.10 -4.78 1.77
C TYR A 308 -2.68 -4.64 1.27
N ALA A 309 -2.43 -3.65 0.40
CA ALA A 309 -1.10 -3.32 -0.10
C ALA A 309 -0.76 -1.85 0.19
N GLY A 310 0.47 -1.44 -0.06
CA GLY A 310 0.94 -0.06 0.05
C GLY A 310 0.55 0.64 1.36
N GLU A 311 0.07 1.86 1.25
CA GLU A 311 -0.40 2.69 2.37
C GLU A 311 -1.54 2.04 3.16
N SER A 312 -2.47 1.36 2.47
CA SER A 312 -3.57 0.66 3.13
C SER A 312 -3.09 -0.45 4.07
N ARG A 313 -2.00 -1.14 3.74
CA ARG A 313 -1.37 -2.14 4.62
C ARG A 313 -0.74 -1.49 5.84
N GLN A 314 -0.04 -0.37 5.65
CA GLN A 314 0.56 0.39 6.75
C GLN A 314 -0.53 0.90 7.71
N PHE A 315 -1.62 1.45 7.18
CA PHE A 315 -2.78 1.90 7.95
C PHE A 315 -3.37 0.76 8.79
N MET A 316 -3.66 -0.38 8.20
CA MET A 316 -4.25 -1.53 8.90
C MET A 316 -3.32 -2.11 9.97
N LYS A 317 -2.00 -2.13 9.74
CA LYS A 317 -1.02 -2.56 10.74
C LYS A 317 -0.86 -1.54 11.88
N GLY A 318 -0.79 -0.25 11.55
CA GLY A 318 -0.59 0.83 12.51
C GLY A 318 -1.79 1.02 13.45
N SER A 319 -2.99 0.96 12.93
CA SER A 319 -4.23 1.14 13.70
C SER A 319 -4.36 0.15 14.87
N ASN A 320 -3.97 -1.12 14.67
CA ASN A 320 -4.05 -2.14 15.71
C ASN A 320 -2.95 -2.02 16.79
N SER A 321 -1.79 -1.43 16.45
CA SER A 321 -0.69 -1.26 17.39
C SER A 321 -0.88 -0.08 18.34
N PHE A 322 -1.51 0.99 17.87
CA PHE A 322 -1.63 2.23 18.62
C PHE A 322 -2.43 2.06 19.94
N LEU A 323 -3.58 1.38 19.89
CA LEU A 323 -4.43 1.19 21.06
C LEU A 323 -3.72 0.39 22.17
N MET A 324 -2.98 -0.65 21.78
CA MET A 324 -2.17 -1.45 22.70
C MET A 324 -1.05 -0.63 23.32
N THR A 325 -0.28 0.09 22.51
CA THR A 325 0.83 0.93 22.98
C THR A 325 0.31 2.03 23.91
N PHE A 326 -0.81 2.66 23.57
CA PHE A 326 -1.45 3.67 24.41
C PHE A 326 -1.90 3.09 25.75
N GLY A 327 -2.56 1.93 25.76
CA GLY A 327 -2.97 1.24 26.99
C GLY A 327 -1.79 0.90 27.89
N PHE A 328 -0.70 0.36 27.32
CA PHE A 328 0.53 0.08 28.09
C PHE A 328 1.17 1.35 28.65
N SER A 329 1.22 2.43 27.85
CA SER A 329 1.75 3.71 28.32
C SER A 329 0.96 4.26 29.51
N LEU A 330 -0.37 4.14 29.46
CA LEU A 330 -1.24 4.56 30.56
C LEU A 330 -0.96 3.76 31.84
N VAL A 331 -0.79 2.44 31.74
CA VAL A 331 -0.46 1.57 32.88
C VAL A 331 0.91 1.94 33.46
N ILE A 332 1.92 2.19 32.61
CA ILE A 332 3.27 2.57 33.08
C ILE A 332 3.22 3.93 33.80
N VAL A 333 2.49 4.90 33.25
CA VAL A 333 2.33 6.22 33.89
C VAL A 333 1.63 6.08 35.24
N PHE A 334 0.56 5.28 35.32
CA PHE A 334 -0.16 5.02 36.58
C PHE A 334 0.74 4.37 37.63
N LEU A 335 1.52 3.34 37.25
CA LEU A 335 2.45 2.67 38.15
C LEU A 335 3.56 3.60 38.63
N ALA A 336 4.09 4.47 37.78
CA ALA A 336 5.08 5.47 38.12
C ALA A 336 4.52 6.48 39.14
N LEU A 337 3.30 6.98 38.92
CA LEU A 337 2.61 7.89 39.85
C LEU A 337 2.30 7.21 41.18
N ALA A 338 1.84 5.96 41.17
CA ALA A 338 1.58 5.20 42.40
C ALA A 338 2.85 4.98 43.22
N ALA A 339 3.99 4.71 42.58
CA ALA A 339 5.27 4.55 43.25
C ALA A 339 5.80 5.85 43.88
N LEU A 340 5.67 6.97 43.15
CA LEU A 340 5.98 8.31 43.65
C LEU A 340 5.11 8.67 44.86
N PHE A 341 3.80 8.43 44.75
CA PHE A 341 2.88 8.66 45.85
C PHE A 341 3.26 7.85 47.07
N GLY A 342 3.59 6.56 46.92
CA GLY A 342 4.04 5.71 48.00
C GLY A 342 5.31 6.24 48.71
N ALA A 343 6.30 6.66 47.91
CA ALA A 343 7.54 7.23 48.48
C ALA A 343 7.30 8.58 49.19
N LEU A 344 6.51 9.48 48.61
CA LEU A 344 6.18 10.76 49.21
C LEU A 344 5.31 10.62 50.46
N LEU A 345 4.46 9.60 50.55
CA LEU A 345 3.66 9.30 51.71
C LEU A 345 4.56 9.05 52.95
N PHE A 346 5.58 8.22 52.82
CA PHE A 346 6.54 7.95 53.90
C PHE A 346 7.34 9.18 54.30
N ILE A 347 7.67 10.07 53.37
CA ILE A 347 8.31 11.35 53.66
C ILE A 347 7.34 12.25 54.44
N ASN A 348 6.06 12.29 54.09
CA ASN A 348 5.06 13.16 54.71
C ASN A 348 4.63 12.69 56.12
N ILE A 349 4.68 11.37 56.37
CA ILE A 349 4.41 10.80 57.71
C ILE A 349 5.58 11.05 58.69
N GLY A 350 6.69 11.65 58.26
CA GLY A 350 7.80 12.06 59.10
C GLY A 350 8.92 11.03 59.27
N PHE A 351 8.92 9.95 58.49
CA PHE A 351 10.02 8.95 58.51
C PHE A 351 11.34 9.50 58.00
N THR A 352 11.29 10.53 57.10
CA THR A 352 12.50 11.19 56.58
C THR A 352 12.15 12.58 56.03
N THR A 353 13.18 13.41 55.84
CA THR A 353 13.04 14.74 55.29
C THR A 353 13.35 14.75 53.80
N LEU A 354 12.75 15.68 53.03
CA LEU A 354 13.04 15.87 51.61
C LEU A 354 14.44 16.49 51.47
N ASN A 355 15.45 15.66 51.28
CA ASN A 355 16.83 16.05 51.10
C ASN A 355 17.38 15.56 49.76
N ILE A 356 18.62 15.89 49.41
CA ILE A 356 19.27 15.50 48.15
C ILE A 356 19.25 13.96 47.95
N TYR A 357 19.45 13.20 49.03
CA TYR A 357 19.43 11.72 48.98
C TYR A 357 18.03 11.19 48.68
N ALA A 358 17.00 11.79 49.29
CA ALA A 358 15.61 11.43 48.99
C ALA A 358 15.23 11.77 47.54
N GLN A 359 15.70 12.88 46.98
CA GLN A 359 15.49 13.25 45.59
C GLN A 359 16.17 12.27 44.61
N VAL A 360 17.42 11.90 44.88
CA VAL A 360 18.15 10.87 44.11
C VAL A 360 17.44 9.53 44.20
N GLY A 361 16.94 9.16 45.38
CA GLY A 361 16.15 7.94 45.61
C GLY A 361 14.88 7.92 44.78
N LEU A 362 14.14 9.03 44.70
CA LEU A 362 12.94 9.15 43.86
C LEU A 362 13.24 8.99 42.37
N VAL A 363 14.31 9.61 41.86
CA VAL A 363 14.74 9.46 40.46
C VAL A 363 15.16 8.02 40.18
N THR A 364 15.88 7.39 41.10
CA THR A 364 16.28 5.99 40.99
C THR A 364 15.08 5.05 40.98
N LEU A 365 14.07 5.30 41.81
CA LEU A 365 12.82 4.54 41.82
C LEU A 365 12.08 4.58 40.49
N LEU A 366 11.96 5.78 39.87
CA LEU A 366 11.39 5.95 38.55
C LEU A 366 12.16 5.18 37.48
N GLY A 367 13.49 5.25 37.51
CA GLY A 367 14.35 4.52 36.56
C GLY A 367 14.18 3.01 36.68
N LEU A 368 14.02 2.50 37.89
CA LEU A 368 13.84 1.07 38.17
C LEU A 368 12.49 0.55 37.62
N ILE A 369 11.41 1.28 37.87
CA ILE A 369 10.06 0.92 37.39
C ILE A 369 10.04 0.92 35.86
N SER A 370 10.60 1.96 35.23
CA SER A 370 10.70 2.07 33.78
C SER A 370 11.49 0.91 33.17
N LYS A 371 12.59 0.50 33.78
CA LYS A 371 13.41 -0.63 33.33
C LYS A 371 12.61 -1.94 33.24
N HIS A 372 11.82 -2.26 34.26
CA HIS A 372 11.02 -3.49 34.31
C HIS A 372 9.94 -3.48 33.21
N GLY A 373 9.27 -2.33 32.99
CA GLY A 373 8.29 -2.17 31.89
C GLY A 373 8.92 -2.36 30.52
N ILE A 374 10.09 -1.73 30.28
CA ILE A 374 10.80 -1.84 29.00
C ILE A 374 11.21 -3.30 28.72
N LEU A 375 11.77 -4.01 29.70
CA LEU A 375 12.19 -5.41 29.52
C LEU A 375 11.02 -6.35 29.21
N MET A 376 9.85 -6.12 29.80
CA MET A 376 8.64 -6.90 29.52
C MET A 376 8.15 -6.68 28.09
N VAL A 377 8.07 -5.42 27.68
CA VAL A 377 7.65 -5.04 26.31
C VAL A 377 8.63 -5.57 25.25
N GLN A 378 9.93 -5.47 25.51
CA GLN A 378 10.96 -5.97 24.59
C GLN A 378 10.84 -7.49 24.39
N PHE A 379 10.66 -8.26 25.46
CA PHE A 379 10.48 -9.70 25.38
C PHE A 379 9.20 -10.10 24.64
N ALA A 380 8.09 -9.39 24.87
CA ALA A 380 6.85 -9.59 24.12
C ALA A 380 7.02 -9.28 22.62
N ASN A 381 7.80 -8.26 22.27
CA ASN A 381 8.12 -7.93 20.87
C ASN A 381 8.98 -9.02 20.20
N ASP A 382 9.92 -9.60 20.92
CA ASP A 382 10.78 -10.67 20.41
C ASP A 382 9.97 -11.96 20.15
N LEU A 383 9.03 -12.32 21.02
CA LEU A 383 8.08 -13.41 20.81
C LEU A 383 7.18 -13.16 19.59
N GLN A 384 6.72 -11.92 19.37
CA GLN A 384 5.94 -11.57 18.17
C GLN A 384 6.78 -11.69 16.90
N ARG A 385 8.07 -11.32 16.93
CA ARG A 385 9.00 -11.52 15.81
C ARG A 385 9.24 -12.99 15.51
N ALA A 386 9.19 -13.86 16.54
CA ALA A 386 9.24 -15.30 16.39
C ALA A 386 7.92 -15.94 15.88
N GLY A 387 6.88 -15.13 15.62
CA GLY A 387 5.62 -15.60 15.04
C GLY A 387 4.49 -15.90 16.03
N VAL A 388 4.69 -15.64 17.33
CA VAL A 388 3.64 -15.80 18.35
C VAL A 388 2.59 -14.70 18.21
N SER A 389 1.31 -15.06 18.38
CA SER A 389 0.23 -14.06 18.33
C SER A 389 0.36 -13.02 19.45
N LYS A 390 -0.05 -11.78 19.20
CA LYS A 390 0.14 -10.65 20.14
C LYS A 390 -0.35 -10.94 21.56
N LEU A 391 -1.53 -11.53 21.70
CA LEU A 391 -2.12 -11.82 23.02
C LEU A 391 -1.28 -12.86 23.76
N ARG A 392 -0.94 -13.96 23.12
CA ARG A 392 -0.07 -14.98 23.70
C ARG A 392 1.33 -14.48 24.02
N ALA A 393 1.90 -13.64 23.14
CA ALA A 393 3.23 -13.06 23.40
C ALA A 393 3.25 -12.17 24.65
N ILE A 394 2.15 -11.49 24.97
CA ILE A 394 2.01 -10.67 26.17
C ILE A 394 1.81 -11.54 27.39
N GLU A 395 0.93 -12.55 27.34
CA GLU A 395 0.71 -13.49 28.43
C GLU A 395 2.00 -14.24 28.80
N GLU A 396 2.68 -14.76 27.80
CA GLU A 396 3.96 -15.47 27.97
C GLU A 396 5.07 -14.54 28.48
N ALA A 397 5.13 -13.29 28.01
CA ALA A 397 6.08 -12.30 28.51
C ALA A 397 5.80 -11.95 29.98
N ALA A 398 4.54 -11.82 30.36
CA ALA A 398 4.16 -11.56 31.74
C ALA A 398 4.52 -12.77 32.65
N GLU A 399 4.18 -13.97 32.22
CA GLU A 399 4.44 -15.21 32.99
C GLU A 399 5.95 -15.45 33.21
N VAL A 400 6.73 -15.39 32.13
CA VAL A 400 8.19 -15.62 32.16
C VAL A 400 8.93 -14.53 32.91
N ARG A 401 8.53 -13.26 32.79
CA ARG A 401 9.24 -12.11 33.38
C ARG A 401 8.76 -11.73 34.76
N LEU A 402 7.59 -12.16 35.21
CA LEU A 402 7.06 -11.84 36.54
C LEU A 402 8.03 -12.33 37.67
N ARG A 403 8.49 -13.56 37.59
CA ARG A 403 9.37 -14.18 38.59
C ARG A 403 10.71 -13.46 38.74
N PRO A 404 11.49 -13.19 37.65
CA PRO A 404 12.71 -12.38 37.73
C PRO A 404 12.48 -10.96 38.26
N ILE A 405 11.36 -10.33 37.90
CA ILE A 405 11.01 -8.98 38.37
C ILE A 405 10.75 -9.00 39.88
N LEU A 406 9.96 -9.94 40.38
CA LEU A 406 9.69 -10.07 41.80
C LEU A 406 10.96 -10.40 42.61
N MET A 407 11.84 -11.26 42.06
CA MET A 407 13.12 -11.57 42.70
C MET A 407 14.04 -10.35 42.78
N THR A 408 14.17 -9.57 41.74
CA THR A 408 14.99 -8.35 41.73
C THR A 408 14.43 -7.28 42.65
N MET A 409 13.09 -7.11 42.67
CA MET A 409 12.43 -6.17 43.59
C MET A 409 12.61 -6.61 45.05
N ALA A 410 12.41 -7.89 45.39
CA ALA A 410 12.63 -8.41 46.72
C ALA A 410 14.09 -8.25 47.16
N ALA A 411 15.06 -8.58 46.29
CA ALA A 411 16.48 -8.41 46.58
C ALA A 411 16.85 -6.94 46.85
N MET A 412 16.27 -6.00 46.13
CA MET A 412 16.50 -4.57 46.34
C MET A 412 15.89 -4.09 47.66
N VAL A 413 14.66 -4.49 47.97
CA VAL A 413 14.01 -4.14 49.24
C VAL A 413 14.83 -4.69 50.40
N VAL A 414 15.20 -5.97 50.40
CA VAL A 414 16.02 -6.61 51.42
C VAL A 414 17.40 -5.97 51.50
N GLY A 415 18.02 -5.60 50.36
CA GLY A 415 19.34 -4.94 50.35
C GLY A 415 19.34 -3.55 50.95
N VAL A 416 18.21 -2.84 50.95
CA VAL A 416 18.10 -1.50 51.55
C VAL A 416 17.71 -1.56 53.06
N VAL A 417 17.07 -2.65 53.51
CA VAL A 417 16.65 -2.82 54.91
C VAL A 417 17.79 -2.58 55.93
N PRO A 418 19.03 -3.09 55.74
CA PRO A 418 20.12 -2.81 56.70
C PRO A 418 20.47 -1.32 56.78
N MET A 419 20.30 -0.55 55.72
CA MET A 419 20.56 0.90 55.70
C MET A 419 19.52 1.68 56.51
N VAL A 420 18.27 1.19 56.57
CA VAL A 420 17.19 1.82 57.37
C VAL A 420 17.45 1.67 58.86
N PHE A 421 18.09 0.58 59.28
CA PHE A 421 18.41 0.31 60.68
C PHE A 421 19.85 0.65 61.04
N ALA A 422 20.59 1.30 60.13
CA ALA A 422 21.98 1.67 60.41
C ALA A 422 22.06 2.71 61.55
N THR A 423 22.89 2.40 62.60
CA THR A 423 23.16 3.30 63.70
C THR A 423 24.66 3.62 63.76
N GLY A 424 25.02 4.88 63.96
CA GLY A 424 26.41 5.32 64.02
C GLY A 424 26.70 6.67 63.32
N ALA A 425 27.99 7.02 63.26
CA ALA A 425 28.43 8.24 62.63
C ALA A 425 28.06 8.24 61.11
N GLY A 426 27.14 9.13 60.68
CA GLY A 426 26.57 9.22 59.34
C GLY A 426 25.13 8.70 59.19
N ALA A 427 24.54 8.09 60.22
CA ALA A 427 23.12 7.78 60.24
C ALA A 427 22.31 9.05 60.51
N ALA A 428 21.46 9.45 59.56
CA ALA A 428 20.54 10.58 59.78
C ALA A 428 19.48 10.17 60.79
N ARG A 429 19.53 10.73 62.02
CA ARG A 429 18.41 10.65 62.95
C ARG A 429 17.34 11.66 62.56
N PRO A 430 16.03 11.31 62.67
CA PRO A 430 14.99 12.32 62.63
C PRO A 430 15.21 13.29 63.82
N PRO A 431 14.86 14.60 63.66
CA PRO A 431 14.98 15.53 64.74
C PRO A 431 14.09 15.07 65.90
N GLU A 432 14.68 14.86 67.07
CA GLU A 432 13.94 14.77 68.35
C GLU A 432 13.23 16.10 68.57
N ASN A 433 11.90 16.10 68.66
CA ASN A 433 11.11 17.23 69.13
C ASN A 433 11.32 17.45 70.65
#